data_ff02c6760efbc4e9ae67276effde9b9f
#
_entry.id   ff02c6760efbc4e9ae67276effde9b9f
#
_cell.length_a   1.000
_cell.length_b   1.000
_cell.length_c   1.000
_cell.angle_alpha   90.00
_cell.angle_beta   90.00
_cell.angle_gamma   90.00
#
_symmetry.space_group_name_H-M   'P 1'
#
loop_
_entity.id
_entity.type
_entity.pdbx_description
1 polymer ?
#
loop_
_entity_poly.entity_id
_entity_poly.type
_entity_poly.pdbx_seq_one_letter_code
_entity_poly.pdbx_strand_id
1 'polypeptide(L)'
;YYALLAMSCMMAMGYSISTVAAAQANLSALGIRRTVAPLSRAKQLVAGFLSCWLCSSVALSIALAYIRLACNVSLGGREPAAILAVIIASFMTSSAGTLLGAVPKLSYNTKYGLSAGISCTLSLFTGLYGGFAMQISDWIARNAPILGTINPAQQVTNLFYDILYYDSYRPFITTCIILLTMSAVFLLAGIAMLRRQRYEHL
;
A
#
# COMPACT_ATOMS: atom_id res chain seq x y z
N TYR A 1 4.45 -6.51 -16.21
CA TYR A 1 3.30 -7.01 -15.42
C TYR A 1 3.45 -6.68 -13.94
N TYR A 2 4.57 -7.04 -13.28
CA TYR A 2 4.72 -6.86 -11.83
C TYR A 2 4.80 -5.41 -11.37
N ALA A 3 5.40 -4.52 -12.15
CA ALA A 3 5.35 -3.08 -11.89
C ALA A 3 3.92 -2.53 -11.99
N LEU A 4 3.11 -3.05 -12.91
CA LEU A 4 1.68 -2.72 -13.00
C LEU A 4 0.90 -3.24 -11.79
N LEU A 5 1.21 -4.46 -11.33
CA LEU A 5 0.62 -5.02 -10.12
C LEU A 5 1.00 -4.19 -8.89
N ALA A 6 2.26 -3.73 -8.80
CA ALA A 6 2.72 -2.85 -7.74
C ALA A 6 1.98 -1.49 -7.77
N MET A 7 1.79 -0.89 -8.95
CA MET A 7 0.99 0.33 -9.08
C MET A 7 -0.46 0.11 -8.65
N SER A 8 -1.08 -0.99 -9.08
CA SER A 8 -2.45 -1.34 -8.68
C SER A 8 -2.56 -1.55 -7.17
N CYS A 9 -1.55 -2.17 -6.57
CA CYS A 9 -1.42 -2.31 -5.12
C CYS A 9 -1.37 -0.95 -4.44
N MET A 10 -0.51 -0.04 -4.89
CA MET A 10 -0.40 1.30 -4.31
C MET A 10 -1.68 2.12 -4.44
N MET A 11 -2.43 1.95 -5.52
CA MET A 11 -3.76 2.61 -5.70
C MET A 11 -4.78 2.17 -4.64
N ALA A 12 -4.65 0.97 -4.06
CA ALA A 12 -5.52 0.48 -3.00
C ALA A 12 -5.39 1.27 -1.67
N MET A 13 -4.44 2.21 -1.54
CA MET A 13 -4.40 3.19 -0.43
C MET A 13 -5.73 3.94 -0.26
N GLY A 14 -6.48 4.14 -1.35
CA GLY A 14 -7.78 4.79 -1.34
C GLY A 14 -8.80 4.13 -0.39
N TYR A 15 -8.76 2.82 -0.21
CA TYR A 15 -9.63 2.11 0.73
C TYR A 15 -9.40 2.56 2.17
N SER A 16 -8.14 2.63 2.60
CA SER A 16 -7.79 3.05 3.95
C SER A 16 -8.07 4.54 4.17
N ILE A 17 -7.84 5.38 3.17
CA ILE A 17 -8.20 6.81 3.23
C ILE A 17 -9.70 6.97 3.46
N SER A 18 -10.54 6.22 2.73
CA SER A 18 -12.00 6.25 2.87
C SER A 18 -12.44 5.82 4.27
N THR A 19 -11.82 4.77 4.81
CA THR A 19 -12.15 4.25 6.15
C THR A 19 -11.75 5.21 7.24
N VAL A 20 -10.57 5.82 7.15
CA VAL A 20 -10.11 6.84 8.10
C VAL A 20 -11.00 8.08 8.04
N ALA A 21 -11.37 8.54 6.84
CA ALA A 21 -12.31 9.65 6.66
C ALA A 21 -13.69 9.35 7.26
N ALA A 22 -14.18 8.12 7.09
CA ALA A 22 -15.46 7.67 7.67
C ALA A 22 -15.42 7.56 9.21
N ALA A 23 -14.24 7.51 9.81
CA ALA A 23 -14.07 7.51 11.26
C ALA A 23 -13.85 8.91 11.86
N GLN A 24 -13.62 9.93 11.02
CA GLN A 24 -13.37 11.32 11.44
C GLN A 24 -14.66 12.14 11.36
N ALA A 25 -15.10 12.70 12.52
CA ALA A 25 -16.35 13.47 12.62
C ALA A 25 -16.36 14.73 11.76
N ASN A 26 -15.20 15.36 11.57
CA ASN A 26 -15.05 16.60 10.78
C ASN A 26 -15.02 16.36 9.26
N LEU A 27 -14.94 15.13 8.80
CA LEU A 27 -14.83 14.81 7.37
C LEU A 27 -16.07 14.10 6.81
N SER A 28 -16.92 13.52 7.66
CA SER A 28 -18.11 12.80 7.17
C SER A 28 -19.26 12.80 8.18
N ALA A 29 -20.50 12.84 7.66
CA ALA A 29 -21.72 12.66 8.47
C ALA A 29 -21.75 11.29 9.17
N LEU A 30 -21.14 10.27 8.57
CA LEU A 30 -20.99 8.95 9.17
C LEU A 30 -20.03 8.98 10.36
N GLY A 31 -18.97 9.79 10.28
CA GLY A 31 -18.03 10.03 11.39
C GLY A 31 -18.74 10.64 12.59
N ILE A 32 -19.62 11.62 12.39
CA ILE A 32 -20.42 12.24 13.45
C ILE A 32 -21.29 11.17 14.15
N ARG A 33 -22.00 10.35 13.40
CA ARG A 33 -22.84 9.26 13.95
C ARG A 33 -22.02 8.23 14.72
N ARG A 34 -20.81 7.92 14.25
CA ARG A 34 -19.90 6.95 14.90
C ARG A 34 -19.29 7.49 16.19
N THR A 35 -19.14 8.79 16.35
CA THR A 35 -18.64 9.37 17.62
C THR A 35 -19.66 9.25 18.75
N VAL A 36 -20.96 9.18 18.45
CA VAL A 36 -22.05 9.01 19.41
C VAL A 36 -22.32 7.52 19.72
N ALA A 37 -21.79 6.60 18.90
CA ALA A 37 -21.97 5.18 19.08
C ALA A 37 -21.14 4.65 20.26
N PRO A 38 -21.60 3.61 21.01
CA PRO A 38 -20.90 3.06 22.17
C PRO A 38 -19.62 2.27 21.84
N LEU A 39 -19.16 2.33 20.60
CA LEU A 39 -17.96 1.63 20.11
C LEU A 39 -16.72 2.53 20.22
N SER A 40 -15.66 2.05 20.85
CA SER A 40 -14.42 2.81 20.98
C SER A 40 -13.80 3.11 19.60
N ARG A 41 -13.25 4.32 19.44
CA ARG A 41 -12.58 4.76 18.19
C ARG A 41 -11.46 3.80 17.74
N ALA A 42 -10.71 3.26 18.69
CA ALA A 42 -9.66 2.30 18.40
C ALA A 42 -10.21 1.03 17.73
N LYS A 43 -11.31 0.48 18.25
CA LYS A 43 -11.96 -0.70 17.65
C LYS A 43 -12.47 -0.40 16.23
N GLN A 44 -13.05 0.78 16.00
CA GLN A 44 -13.51 1.21 14.69
C GLN A 44 -12.36 1.32 13.68
N LEU A 45 -11.24 1.94 14.07
CA LEU A 45 -10.06 2.08 13.23
C LEU A 45 -9.41 0.73 12.91
N VAL A 46 -9.29 -0.15 13.91
CA VAL A 46 -8.75 -1.50 13.70
C VAL A 46 -9.64 -2.32 12.77
N ALA A 47 -10.95 -2.33 13.00
CA ALA A 47 -11.89 -3.05 12.14
C ALA A 47 -11.86 -2.50 10.71
N GLY A 48 -11.80 -1.17 10.56
CA GLY A 48 -11.67 -0.51 9.26
C GLY A 48 -10.37 -0.86 8.56
N PHE A 49 -9.25 -0.84 9.26
CA PHE A 49 -7.94 -1.24 8.72
C PHE A 49 -7.95 -2.70 8.23
N LEU A 50 -8.46 -3.62 9.06
CA LEU A 50 -8.56 -5.04 8.69
C LEU A 50 -9.45 -5.25 7.46
N SER A 51 -10.58 -4.55 7.38
CA SER A 51 -11.47 -4.60 6.21
C SER A 51 -10.76 -4.13 4.95
N CYS A 52 -10.03 -3.01 5.01
CA CYS A 52 -9.28 -2.48 3.88
C CYS A 52 -8.16 -3.43 3.44
N TRP A 53 -7.43 -3.98 4.40
CA TRP A 53 -6.38 -4.96 4.13
C TRP A 53 -6.93 -6.22 3.46
N LEU A 54 -8.05 -6.77 3.93
CA LEU A 54 -8.70 -7.91 3.30
C LEU A 54 -9.20 -7.59 1.89
N CYS A 55 -9.87 -6.47 1.69
CA CYS A 55 -10.33 -6.04 0.37
C CYS A 55 -9.15 -5.85 -0.61
N SER A 56 -8.08 -5.21 -0.16
CA SER A 56 -6.87 -5.04 -0.97
C SER A 56 -6.22 -6.37 -1.31
N SER A 57 -6.15 -7.30 -0.34
CA SER A 57 -5.59 -8.64 -0.56
C SER A 57 -6.39 -9.43 -1.59
N VAL A 58 -7.71 -9.39 -1.50
CA VAL A 58 -8.60 -10.05 -2.48
C VAL A 58 -8.44 -9.43 -3.86
N ALA A 59 -8.46 -8.10 -3.97
CA ALA A 59 -8.29 -7.41 -5.25
C ALA A 59 -6.94 -7.73 -5.90
N LEU A 60 -5.84 -7.72 -5.12
CA LEU A 60 -4.52 -8.09 -5.62
C LEU A 60 -4.43 -9.57 -6.01
N SER A 61 -5.07 -10.45 -5.25
CA SER A 61 -5.12 -11.88 -5.59
C SER A 61 -5.83 -12.12 -6.92
N ILE A 62 -6.92 -11.42 -7.18
CA ILE A 62 -7.63 -11.48 -8.46
C ILE A 62 -6.74 -10.95 -9.59
N ALA A 63 -6.05 -9.82 -9.39
CA ALA A 63 -5.13 -9.27 -10.37
C ALA A 63 -3.97 -10.23 -10.66
N LEU A 64 -3.39 -10.85 -9.65
CA LEU A 64 -2.34 -11.86 -9.80
C LEU A 64 -2.84 -13.11 -10.54
N ALA A 65 -4.04 -13.59 -10.19
CA ALA A 65 -4.68 -14.70 -10.88
C ALA A 65 -4.93 -14.39 -12.36
N TYR A 66 -5.37 -13.17 -12.67
CA TYR A 66 -5.52 -12.71 -14.05
C TYR A 66 -4.19 -12.73 -14.82
N ILE A 67 -3.11 -12.18 -14.23
CA ILE A 67 -1.77 -12.19 -14.85
C ILE A 67 -1.32 -13.64 -15.11
N ARG A 68 -1.55 -14.54 -14.17
CA ARG A 68 -1.20 -15.96 -14.32
C ARG A 68 -2.00 -16.65 -15.39
N LEU A 69 -3.34 -16.52 -15.35
CA LEU A 69 -4.25 -17.32 -16.18
C LEU A 69 -4.44 -16.74 -17.59
N ALA A 70 -4.60 -15.42 -17.68
CA ALA A 70 -4.85 -14.74 -18.97
C ALA A 70 -3.56 -14.37 -19.70
N CYS A 71 -2.51 -13.96 -18.98
CA CYS A 71 -1.23 -13.60 -19.58
C CYS A 71 -0.23 -14.76 -19.62
N ASN A 72 -0.58 -15.94 -19.13
CA ASN A 72 0.28 -17.14 -19.07
C ASN A 72 1.66 -16.90 -18.42
N VAL A 73 1.72 -15.99 -17.44
CA VAL A 73 2.97 -15.69 -16.73
C VAL A 73 3.18 -16.75 -15.64
N SER A 74 4.24 -17.54 -15.77
CA SER A 74 4.59 -18.56 -14.78
C SER A 74 5.06 -17.90 -13.47
N LEU A 75 4.64 -18.46 -12.33
CA LEU A 75 5.13 -18.08 -10.99
C LEU A 75 6.24 -19.04 -10.49
N GLY A 76 6.84 -19.81 -11.40
CA GLY A 76 7.92 -20.74 -11.07
C GLY A 76 7.54 -21.87 -10.10
N GLY A 77 6.25 -22.20 -9.95
CA GLY A 77 5.77 -23.23 -9.01
C GLY A 77 5.79 -22.79 -7.53
N ARG A 78 5.97 -21.48 -7.26
CA ARG A 78 6.08 -20.93 -5.89
C ARG A 78 4.83 -20.15 -5.49
N GLU A 79 3.65 -20.72 -5.74
CA GLU A 79 2.36 -20.10 -5.45
C GLU A 79 2.20 -19.66 -3.97
N PRO A 80 2.65 -20.43 -2.97
CA PRO A 80 2.53 -19.99 -1.58
C PRO A 80 3.31 -18.69 -1.28
N ALA A 81 4.48 -18.54 -1.89
CA ALA A 81 5.27 -17.31 -1.76
C ALA A 81 4.57 -16.12 -2.43
N ALA A 82 3.92 -16.33 -3.58
CA ALA A 82 3.15 -15.28 -4.26
C ALA A 82 1.91 -14.84 -3.45
N ILE A 83 1.23 -15.77 -2.78
CA ILE A 83 0.12 -15.43 -1.86
C ILE A 83 0.65 -14.61 -0.67
N LEU A 84 1.78 -15.01 -0.09
CA LEU A 84 2.42 -14.25 0.99
C LEU A 84 2.84 -12.85 0.52
N ALA A 85 3.37 -12.72 -0.69
CA ALA A 85 3.71 -11.44 -1.30
C ALA A 85 2.49 -10.51 -1.40
N VAL A 86 1.34 -11.03 -1.85
CA VAL A 86 0.08 -10.27 -1.91
C VAL A 86 -0.36 -9.80 -0.52
N ILE A 87 -0.30 -10.66 0.48
CA ILE A 87 -0.69 -10.35 1.87
C ILE A 87 0.19 -9.23 2.44
N ILE A 88 1.51 -9.31 2.25
CA ILE A 88 2.46 -8.31 2.75
C ILE A 88 2.33 -6.99 1.97
N ALA A 89 2.23 -7.04 0.65
CA ALA A 89 2.08 -5.86 -0.19
C ALA A 89 0.80 -5.09 0.15
N SER A 90 -0.33 -5.79 0.29
CA SER A 90 -1.61 -5.17 0.66
C SER A 90 -1.61 -4.61 2.09
N PHE A 91 -0.88 -5.24 3.04
CA PHE A 91 -0.70 -4.72 4.39
C PHE A 91 0.09 -3.41 4.38
N MET A 92 1.18 -3.35 3.63
CA MET A 92 1.97 -2.13 3.45
C MET A 92 1.12 -0.99 2.85
N THR A 93 0.39 -1.27 1.79
CA THR A 93 -0.47 -0.29 1.13
C THR A 93 -1.57 0.23 2.05
N SER A 94 -2.21 -0.65 2.82
CA SER A 94 -3.23 -0.26 3.80
C SER A 94 -2.63 0.61 4.91
N SER A 95 -1.39 0.33 5.32
CA SER A 95 -0.66 1.13 6.31
C SER A 95 -0.32 2.52 5.77
N ALA A 96 0.17 2.61 4.53
CA ALA A 96 0.45 3.88 3.85
C ALA A 96 -0.83 4.71 3.64
N GLY A 97 -1.92 4.06 3.23
CA GLY A 97 -3.23 4.71 3.10
C GLY A 97 -3.79 5.22 4.42
N THR A 98 -3.54 4.51 5.52
CA THR A 98 -3.92 4.96 6.88
C THR A 98 -3.12 6.20 7.27
N LEU A 99 -1.82 6.23 7.00
CA LEU A 99 -0.98 7.41 7.23
C LEU A 99 -1.50 8.62 6.44
N LEU A 100 -1.72 8.45 5.13
CA LEU A 100 -2.20 9.53 4.27
C LEU A 100 -3.62 9.99 4.67
N GLY A 101 -4.49 9.06 5.05
CA GLY A 101 -5.81 9.36 5.59
C GLY A 101 -5.77 10.15 6.90
N ALA A 102 -4.72 9.93 7.72
CA ALA A 102 -4.52 10.61 9.00
C ALA A 102 -3.99 12.04 8.86
N VAL A 103 -3.53 12.49 7.68
CA VAL A 103 -3.01 13.86 7.49
C VAL A 103 -4.11 14.87 7.81
N PRO A 104 -3.88 15.83 8.75
CA PRO A 104 -4.87 16.82 9.12
C PRO A 104 -5.03 17.89 8.02
N LYS A 105 -6.13 18.66 8.10
CA LYS A 105 -6.41 19.84 7.24
C LYS A 105 -6.57 19.56 5.74
N LEU A 106 -6.46 18.33 5.27
CA LEU A 106 -6.70 17.97 3.87
C LEU A 106 -8.11 17.41 3.68
N SER A 107 -8.79 17.84 2.62
CA SER A 107 -10.08 17.27 2.24
C SER A 107 -9.94 15.81 1.81
N TYR A 108 -11.02 15.05 1.89
CA TYR A 108 -11.07 13.66 1.41
C TYR A 108 -10.60 13.54 -0.05
N ASN A 109 -11.14 14.40 -0.93
CA ASN A 109 -10.81 14.37 -2.36
C ASN A 109 -9.32 14.68 -2.61
N THR A 110 -8.74 15.61 -1.85
CA THR A 110 -7.30 15.93 -1.93
C THR A 110 -6.45 14.73 -1.51
N LYS A 111 -6.79 14.05 -0.41
CA LYS A 111 -6.07 12.85 0.05
C LYS A 111 -6.14 11.73 -0.98
N TYR A 112 -7.32 11.52 -1.58
CA TYR A 112 -7.52 10.51 -2.62
C TYR A 112 -6.72 10.84 -3.88
N GLY A 113 -6.75 12.08 -4.34
CA GLY A 113 -5.95 12.55 -5.47
C GLY A 113 -4.45 12.42 -5.21
N LEU A 114 -3.99 12.75 -3.99
CA LEU A 114 -2.59 12.56 -3.58
C LEU A 114 -2.19 11.08 -3.60
N SER A 115 -3.06 10.17 -3.16
CA SER A 115 -2.75 8.74 -3.20
C SER A 115 -2.53 8.24 -4.63
N ALA A 116 -3.36 8.69 -5.57
CA ALA A 116 -3.19 8.37 -6.99
C ALA A 116 -1.89 8.97 -7.55
N GLY A 117 -1.61 10.25 -7.26
CA GLY A 117 -0.39 10.91 -7.70
C GLY A 117 0.87 10.23 -7.16
N ILE A 118 0.89 9.90 -5.87
CA ILE A 118 1.99 9.18 -5.22
C ILE A 118 2.17 7.80 -5.87
N SER A 119 1.08 7.05 -6.08
CA SER A 119 1.13 5.73 -6.72
C SER A 119 1.72 5.79 -8.12
N CYS A 120 1.28 6.74 -8.95
CA CYS A 120 1.82 6.93 -10.30
C CYS A 120 3.29 7.33 -10.28
N THR A 121 3.67 8.28 -9.43
CA THR A 121 5.04 8.79 -9.34
C THR A 121 6.01 7.71 -8.84
N LEU A 122 5.64 6.96 -7.79
CA LEU A 122 6.49 5.88 -7.29
C LEU A 122 6.62 4.74 -8.30
N SER A 123 5.56 4.46 -9.06
CA SER A 123 5.58 3.45 -10.13
C SER A 123 6.37 3.89 -11.37
N LEU A 124 6.52 5.19 -11.60
CA LEU A 124 7.43 5.70 -12.63
C LEU A 124 8.87 5.21 -12.38
N PHE A 125 9.30 5.25 -11.13
CA PHE A 125 10.64 4.83 -10.73
C PHE A 125 10.85 3.31 -10.73
N THR A 126 9.79 2.51 -10.91
CA THR A 126 9.89 1.05 -11.10
C THR A 126 10.04 0.63 -12.56
N GLY A 127 10.14 1.58 -13.49
CA GLY A 127 10.26 1.29 -14.91
C GLY A 127 8.94 0.96 -15.63
N LEU A 128 7.78 1.26 -15.01
CA LEU A 128 6.46 0.88 -15.54
C LEU A 128 6.13 1.56 -16.89
N TYR A 129 6.54 2.80 -17.09
CA TYR A 129 6.09 3.65 -18.22
C TYR A 129 7.02 3.59 -19.44
N GLY A 130 7.64 2.45 -19.70
CA GLY A 130 8.44 2.22 -20.92
C GLY A 130 9.90 2.62 -20.79
N GLY A 131 10.58 2.79 -21.95
CA GLY A 131 12.04 2.91 -22.01
C GLY A 131 12.65 4.03 -21.19
N PHE A 132 12.00 5.21 -21.15
CA PHE A 132 12.45 6.32 -20.31
C PHE A 132 12.40 5.99 -18.81
N ALA A 133 11.30 5.40 -18.35
CA ALA A 133 11.14 5.00 -16.95
C ALA A 133 12.13 3.89 -16.57
N MET A 134 12.42 2.96 -17.50
CA MET A 134 13.43 1.92 -17.29
C MET A 134 14.82 2.51 -17.13
N GLN A 135 15.19 3.51 -17.96
CA GLN A 135 16.48 4.20 -17.82
C GLN A 135 16.62 4.91 -16.46
N ILE A 136 15.54 5.52 -15.96
CA ILE A 136 15.53 6.15 -14.64
C ILE A 136 15.67 5.08 -13.55
N SER A 137 14.93 3.99 -13.63
CA SER A 137 15.01 2.87 -12.70
C SER A 137 16.42 2.30 -12.64
N ASP A 138 17.05 2.07 -13.79
CA ASP A 138 18.43 1.58 -13.88
C ASP A 138 19.44 2.58 -13.35
N TRP A 139 19.24 3.86 -13.60
CA TRP A 139 20.10 4.92 -13.05
C TRP A 139 20.02 4.97 -11.53
N ILE A 140 18.80 4.88 -10.96
CA ILE A 140 18.59 4.82 -9.50
C ILE A 140 19.26 3.59 -8.92
N ALA A 141 19.10 2.42 -9.54
CA ALA A 141 19.70 1.19 -9.06
C ALA A 141 21.25 1.27 -8.98
N ARG A 142 21.89 1.99 -9.92
CA ARG A 142 23.34 2.15 -9.99
C ARG A 142 23.88 3.26 -9.08
N ASN A 143 23.20 4.41 -9.02
CA ASN A 143 23.75 5.62 -8.40
C ASN A 143 23.14 5.94 -7.03
N ALA A 144 21.90 5.49 -6.78
CA ALA A 144 21.18 5.81 -5.55
C ALA A 144 20.30 4.62 -5.08
N PRO A 145 20.88 3.44 -4.79
CA PRO A 145 20.11 2.23 -4.45
C PRO A 145 19.19 2.41 -3.24
N ILE A 146 19.52 3.35 -2.36
CA ILE A 146 18.69 3.70 -1.19
C ILE A 146 17.31 4.19 -1.63
N LEU A 147 17.22 4.98 -2.72
CA LEU A 147 15.93 5.46 -3.24
C LEU A 147 15.04 4.31 -3.72
N GLY A 148 15.63 3.29 -4.35
CA GLY A 148 14.94 2.06 -4.71
C GLY A 148 14.45 1.29 -3.49
N THR A 149 15.26 1.24 -2.43
CA THR A 149 14.90 0.55 -1.18
C THR A 149 13.77 1.25 -0.44
N ILE A 150 13.74 2.58 -0.44
CA ILE A 150 12.70 3.37 0.24
C ILE A 150 11.40 3.44 -0.59
N ASN A 151 11.46 3.16 -1.89
CA ASN A 151 10.28 3.19 -2.75
C ASN A 151 9.40 1.93 -2.52
N PRO A 152 8.19 2.06 -1.92
CA PRO A 152 7.33 0.91 -1.65
C PRO A 152 6.85 0.23 -2.93
N ALA A 153 6.62 0.96 -4.03
CA ALA A 153 6.24 0.36 -5.30
C ALA A 153 7.37 -0.52 -5.88
N GLN A 154 8.62 -0.09 -5.73
CA GLN A 154 9.79 -0.89 -6.12
C GLN A 154 9.89 -2.16 -5.27
N GLN A 155 9.67 -2.06 -3.97
CA GLN A 155 9.73 -3.22 -3.09
C GLN A 155 8.61 -4.23 -3.38
N VAL A 156 7.39 -3.77 -3.68
CA VAL A 156 6.32 -4.66 -4.13
C VAL A 156 6.68 -5.34 -5.45
N THR A 157 7.29 -4.62 -6.39
CA THR A 157 7.78 -5.20 -7.65
C THR A 157 8.86 -6.25 -7.37
N ASN A 158 9.81 -5.94 -6.49
CA ASN A 158 10.89 -6.84 -6.11
C ASN A 158 10.38 -8.14 -5.49
N LEU A 159 9.32 -8.12 -4.67
CA LEU A 159 8.71 -9.34 -4.12
C LEU A 159 8.42 -10.39 -5.20
N PHE A 160 7.86 -9.96 -6.31
CA PHE A 160 7.51 -10.88 -7.40
C PHE A 160 8.73 -11.26 -8.24
N TYR A 161 9.68 -10.35 -8.46
CA TYR A 161 10.95 -10.66 -9.11
C TYR A 161 11.78 -11.65 -8.28
N ASP A 162 11.82 -11.49 -6.97
CA ASP A 162 12.57 -12.36 -6.06
C ASP A 162 12.04 -13.82 -6.11
N ILE A 163 10.73 -14.00 -6.28
CA ILE A 163 10.13 -15.33 -6.42
C ILE A 163 10.52 -15.98 -7.74
N LEU A 164 10.64 -15.20 -8.83
CA LEU A 164 10.81 -15.73 -10.18
C LEU A 164 12.26 -15.95 -10.57
N TYR A 165 13.13 -15.03 -10.21
CA TYR A 165 14.49 -14.99 -10.73
C TYR A 165 15.54 -15.57 -9.79
N TYR A 166 15.21 -15.73 -8.49
CA TYR A 166 16.15 -16.27 -7.52
C TYR A 166 15.74 -17.65 -7.04
N ASP A 167 16.67 -18.61 -7.06
CA ASP A 167 16.44 -19.95 -6.52
C ASP A 167 16.38 -19.95 -4.98
N SER A 168 17.05 -18.99 -4.35
CA SER A 168 17.05 -18.82 -2.90
C SER A 168 15.92 -17.88 -2.44
N TYR A 169 15.29 -18.21 -1.32
CA TYR A 169 14.28 -17.35 -0.68
C TYR A 169 14.90 -16.16 0.10
N ARG A 170 16.23 -16.04 0.18
CA ARG A 170 16.86 -14.93 0.93
C ARG A 170 16.47 -13.53 0.43
N PRO A 171 16.53 -13.21 -0.88
CA PRO A 171 16.11 -11.90 -1.37
C PRO A 171 14.64 -11.63 -1.02
N PHE A 172 13.74 -12.59 -1.27
CA PHE A 172 12.32 -12.49 -0.95
C PHE A 172 12.06 -12.17 0.53
N ILE A 173 12.73 -12.88 1.46
CA ILE A 173 12.61 -12.63 2.90
C ILE A 173 13.11 -11.23 3.25
N THR A 174 14.21 -10.79 2.65
CA THR A 174 14.75 -9.44 2.88
C THR A 174 13.73 -8.37 2.44
N THR A 175 13.15 -8.52 1.25
CA THR A 175 12.12 -7.61 0.72
C THR A 175 10.86 -7.63 1.60
N CYS A 176 10.44 -8.79 2.11
CA CYS A 176 9.36 -8.91 3.08
C CYS A 176 9.64 -8.11 4.36
N ILE A 177 10.85 -8.22 4.92
CA ILE A 177 11.24 -7.49 6.13
C ILE A 177 11.24 -5.99 5.88
N ILE A 178 11.75 -5.53 4.74
CA ILE A 178 11.73 -4.11 4.35
C ILE A 178 10.29 -3.60 4.31
N LEU A 179 9.38 -4.30 3.60
CA LEU A 179 7.98 -3.90 3.49
C LEU A 179 7.24 -3.92 4.83
N LEU A 180 7.48 -4.91 5.68
CA LEU A 180 6.89 -4.96 7.01
C LEU A 180 7.40 -3.82 7.91
N THR A 181 8.68 -3.49 7.81
CA THR A 181 9.27 -2.35 8.54
C THR A 181 8.65 -1.03 8.07
N MET A 182 8.53 -0.83 6.76
CA MET A 182 7.85 0.34 6.19
C MET A 182 6.39 0.42 6.65
N SER A 183 5.69 -0.72 6.65
CA SER A 183 4.30 -0.82 7.12
C SER A 183 4.16 -0.41 8.58
N ALA A 184 5.06 -0.89 9.43
CA ALA A 184 5.08 -0.54 10.85
C ALA A 184 5.31 0.96 11.05
N VAL A 185 6.26 1.56 10.33
CA VAL A 185 6.53 3.01 10.39
C VAL A 185 5.31 3.80 9.96
N PHE A 186 4.69 3.46 8.81
CA PHE A 186 3.51 4.16 8.30
C PHE A 186 2.32 4.03 9.26
N LEU A 187 2.09 2.84 9.78
CA LEU A 187 0.97 2.59 10.70
C LEU A 187 1.16 3.33 12.02
N LEU A 188 2.35 3.28 12.62
CA LEU A 188 2.66 4.00 13.86
C LEU A 188 2.55 5.51 13.68
N ALA A 189 3.08 6.06 12.59
CA ALA A 189 2.96 7.47 12.25
C ALA A 189 1.49 7.87 12.05
N GLY A 190 0.71 7.08 11.30
CA GLY A 190 -0.72 7.31 11.09
C GLY A 190 -1.50 7.31 12.41
N ILE A 191 -1.27 6.32 13.27
CA ILE A 191 -1.91 6.23 14.61
C ILE A 191 -1.51 7.43 15.48
N ALA A 192 -0.23 7.82 15.49
CA ALA A 192 0.24 8.98 16.25
C ALA A 192 -0.44 10.28 15.79
N MET A 193 -0.59 10.46 14.46
CA MET A 193 -1.29 11.61 13.90
C MET A 193 -2.78 11.60 14.28
N LEU A 194 -3.46 10.46 14.20
CA LEU A 194 -4.88 10.34 14.58
C LEU A 194 -5.10 10.60 16.08
N ARG A 195 -4.18 10.18 16.95
CA ARG A 195 -4.25 10.43 18.39
C ARG A 195 -4.08 11.90 18.75
N ARG A 196 -3.30 12.67 17.98
CA ARG A 196 -3.05 14.11 18.19
C ARG A 196 -4.21 14.98 17.70
N GLN A 197 -5.08 14.47 16.83
CA GLN A 197 -6.23 15.21 16.35
C GLN A 197 -7.28 15.32 17.46
N ARG A 198 -7.31 16.49 18.15
CA ARG A 198 -8.41 16.88 19.02
C ARG A 198 -9.49 17.49 18.13
N TYR A 199 -10.71 16.99 18.26
CA TYR A 199 -11.86 17.59 17.60
C TYR A 199 -12.29 18.80 18.43
N GLU A 200 -11.90 20.00 18.01
CA GLU A 200 -12.12 21.23 18.78
C GLU A 200 -13.57 21.73 18.69
N HIS A 201 -14.42 21.15 17.87
CA HIS A 201 -15.81 21.57 17.70
C HIS A 201 -16.74 20.35 17.54
N LEU A 202 -17.29 19.91 18.63
CA LEU A 202 -18.56 19.20 18.74
C LEU A 202 -19.47 19.99 19.67
#